data_a4c94143891b872b089b4ca26a174a4e
#
_entry.id   a4c94143891b872b089b4ca26a174a4e
#
_cell.length_a   1.000
_cell.length_b   1.000
_cell.length_c   1.000
_cell.angle_alpha   90.00
_cell.angle_beta   90.00
_cell.angle_gamma   90.00
#
_symmetry.space_group_name_H-M   'P 1'
#
loop_
_entity.id
_entity.type
_entity.pdbx_description
1 polymer ?
#
loop_
_entity_poly.entity_id
_entity_poly.type
_entity_poly.pdbx_seq_one_letter_code
_entity_poly.pdbx_strand_id
1 'polypeptide(L)'
;MENGAILDGQISASSELDGDNAAIQGRLYFQATATKEGAWSAAQSDRKQWLQIDLGSQFTKVTRIATQGQNGGHTQWVRRYMLQYGNDGVNFHQTTNKVSDVEFPNECLIKLF
;
A
#
# COMPACT_ATOMS: atom_id res chain seq x y z
N MET A 1 6.32 -2.66 -6.53
CA MET A 1 6.84 -2.19 -5.24
C MET A 1 8.07 -2.96 -4.79
N GLU A 2 8.04 -4.27 -4.88
CA GLU A 2 9.14 -5.14 -4.44
C GLU A 2 10.47 -4.84 -5.15
N ASN A 3 10.44 -4.62 -6.45
CA ASN A 3 11.62 -4.42 -7.31
C ASN A 3 12.19 -2.99 -7.30
N GLY A 4 11.69 -2.10 -6.44
CA GLY A 4 12.14 -0.70 -6.39
C GLY A 4 11.63 0.21 -7.51
N ALA A 5 10.72 -0.26 -8.37
CA ALA A 5 10.10 0.58 -9.41
C ALA A 5 9.24 1.70 -8.81
N ILE A 6 8.71 1.50 -7.62
CA ILE A 6 8.02 2.52 -6.82
C ILE A 6 8.99 3.03 -5.76
N LEU A 7 9.26 4.32 -5.79
CA LEU A 7 10.16 4.97 -4.82
C LEU A 7 9.49 5.12 -3.44
N ASP A 8 10.27 5.28 -2.41
CA ASP A 8 9.75 5.43 -1.03
C ASP A 8 8.82 6.63 -0.89
N GLY A 9 9.13 7.76 -1.51
CA GLY A 9 8.27 8.95 -1.53
C GLY A 9 6.92 8.76 -2.23
N GLN A 10 6.73 7.68 -2.96
CA GLN A 10 5.46 7.32 -3.62
C GLN A 10 4.54 6.45 -2.74
N ILE A 11 5.00 6.09 -1.54
CA ILE A 11 4.24 5.27 -0.60
C ILE A 11 3.92 6.12 0.63
N SER A 12 2.65 6.25 0.94
CA SER A 12 2.15 7.01 2.09
C SER A 12 1.07 6.25 2.84
N ALA A 13 0.80 6.64 4.07
CA ALA A 13 -0.21 6.02 4.90
C ALA A 13 -1.00 7.07 5.68
N SER A 14 -2.18 6.68 6.15
CA SER A 14 -3.02 7.51 7.04
C SER A 14 -2.32 7.82 8.35
N SER A 15 -1.58 6.85 8.86
CA SER A 15 -0.80 6.94 10.09
C SER A 15 0.26 5.85 10.12
N GLU A 16 1.26 6.03 10.95
CA GLU A 16 2.32 5.05 11.22
C GLU A 16 2.45 4.89 12.73
N LEU A 17 2.57 3.66 13.20
CA LEU A 17 2.71 3.37 14.63
C LEU A 17 3.95 4.07 15.19
N ASP A 18 5.05 3.96 14.48
CA ASP A 18 6.33 4.60 14.74
C ASP A 18 7.23 4.55 13.50
N GLY A 19 8.45 5.04 13.58
CA GLY A 19 9.41 5.01 12.48
C GLY A 19 9.90 3.60 12.09
N ASP A 20 9.68 2.62 12.96
CA ASP A 20 10.05 1.23 12.70
C ASP A 20 8.91 0.44 12.02
N ASN A 21 7.76 1.09 11.83
CA ASN A 21 6.55 0.57 11.17
C ASN A 21 6.03 1.54 10.08
N ALA A 22 6.92 2.21 9.37
CA ALA A 22 6.59 3.24 8.38
C ALA A 22 5.90 2.66 7.13
N ALA A 23 5.24 3.50 6.37
CA ALA A 23 4.52 3.13 5.14
C ALA A 23 5.39 2.38 4.13
N ILE A 24 6.66 2.76 4.00
CA ILE A 24 7.62 2.10 3.07
C ILE A 24 7.85 0.62 3.38
N GLN A 25 7.64 0.20 4.62
CA GLN A 25 7.73 -1.20 5.04
C GLN A 25 6.52 -2.04 4.61
N GLY A 26 5.48 -1.41 4.06
CA GLY A 26 4.37 -2.09 3.39
C GLY A 26 4.72 -2.74 2.04
N ARG A 27 5.98 -2.72 1.62
CA ARG A 27 6.47 -3.41 0.42
C ARG A 27 6.39 -4.93 0.61
N LEU A 28 6.05 -5.65 -0.45
CA LEU A 28 6.16 -7.10 -0.44
C LEU A 28 7.60 -7.54 -0.15
N TYR A 29 7.73 -8.57 0.65
CA TYR A 29 9.02 -9.17 1.06
C TYR A 29 9.97 -8.20 1.76
N PHE A 30 9.46 -7.10 2.29
CA PHE A 30 10.27 -6.23 3.15
C PHE A 30 10.80 -7.06 4.33
N GLN A 31 12.10 -7.02 4.56
CA GLN A 31 12.73 -7.82 5.61
C GLN A 31 12.88 -6.98 6.88
N ALA A 32 12.45 -7.55 8.01
CA ALA A 32 12.72 -6.95 9.31
C ALA A 32 14.23 -6.85 9.55
N THR A 33 14.65 -5.79 10.22
CA THR A 33 16.04 -5.54 10.64
C THR A 33 16.06 -5.29 12.15
N ALA A 34 17.22 -4.96 12.71
CA ALA A 34 17.34 -4.60 14.12
C ALA A 34 16.54 -3.34 14.51
N THR A 35 16.23 -2.46 13.52
CA THR A 35 15.57 -1.17 13.72
C THR A 35 14.35 -0.95 12.82
N LYS A 36 13.90 -1.96 12.10
CA LYS A 36 12.76 -1.89 11.20
C LYS A 36 11.94 -3.16 11.30
N GLU A 37 10.65 -3.00 11.53
CA GLU A 37 9.71 -4.11 11.49
C GLU A 37 9.47 -4.57 10.04
N GLY A 38 8.99 -5.79 9.87
CA GLY A 38 8.77 -6.40 8.56
C GLY A 38 7.46 -5.99 7.88
N ALA A 39 6.81 -4.94 8.34
CA ALA A 39 5.54 -4.45 7.78
C ALA A 39 5.24 -3.01 8.22
N TRP A 40 4.38 -2.34 7.46
CA TRP A 40 3.71 -1.15 7.92
C TRP A 40 2.65 -1.50 8.97
N SER A 41 2.57 -0.69 10.02
CA SER A 41 1.52 -0.76 11.03
C SER A 41 0.94 0.63 11.28
N ALA A 42 -0.38 0.73 11.24
CA ALA A 42 -1.07 1.97 11.53
C ALA A 42 -0.97 2.33 13.03
N ALA A 43 -0.92 3.62 13.33
CA ALA A 43 -0.92 4.11 14.71
C ALA A 43 -2.24 3.84 15.46
N GLN A 44 -3.32 3.65 14.71
CA GLN A 44 -4.66 3.43 15.27
C GLN A 44 -5.28 2.16 14.70
N SER A 45 -5.94 1.40 15.56
CA SER A 45 -6.63 0.17 15.19
C SER A 45 -8.10 0.45 14.90
N ASP A 46 -8.39 1.15 13.80
CA ASP A 46 -9.73 1.45 13.33
C ASP A 46 -9.91 1.08 11.85
N ARG A 47 -11.11 1.29 11.30
CA ARG A 47 -11.43 0.97 9.90
C ARG A 47 -11.12 2.11 8.92
N LYS A 48 -10.50 3.18 9.34
CA LYS A 48 -10.19 4.36 8.53
C LYS A 48 -8.74 4.42 8.09
N GLN A 49 -7.95 3.41 8.42
CA GLN A 49 -6.54 3.37 8.08
C GLN A 49 -6.35 2.94 6.63
N TRP A 50 -5.37 3.55 5.97
CA TRP A 50 -5.06 3.28 4.57
C TRP A 50 -3.56 3.37 4.28
N LEU A 51 -3.15 2.61 3.29
CA LEU A 51 -1.86 2.71 2.62
C LEU A 51 -2.11 3.15 1.17
N GLN A 52 -1.38 4.13 0.70
CA GLN A 52 -1.52 4.70 -0.64
C GLN A 52 -0.21 4.57 -1.41
N ILE A 53 -0.33 4.23 -2.68
CA ILE A 53 0.79 4.10 -3.61
C ILE A 53 0.53 5.02 -4.79
N ASP A 54 1.46 5.95 -5.02
CA ASP A 54 1.49 6.79 -6.21
C ASP A 54 2.22 6.05 -7.34
N LEU A 55 1.52 5.77 -8.41
CA LEU A 55 2.07 5.09 -9.58
C LEU A 55 2.73 6.05 -10.57
N GLY A 56 2.74 7.35 -10.25
CA GLY A 56 3.31 8.39 -11.09
C GLY A 56 2.37 8.88 -12.20
N SER A 57 2.90 9.78 -13.03
CA SER A 57 2.15 10.47 -14.08
C SER A 57 2.07 9.71 -15.42
N GLN A 58 2.66 8.55 -15.51
CA GLN A 58 2.61 7.73 -16.72
C GLN A 58 1.39 6.80 -16.69
N PHE A 59 0.87 6.50 -17.87
CA PHE A 59 -0.17 5.51 -18.04
C PHE A 59 0.30 4.17 -17.47
N THR A 60 -0.40 3.67 -16.44
CA THR A 60 -0.01 2.45 -15.74
C THR A 60 -1.18 1.47 -15.71
N LYS A 61 -0.93 0.25 -16.18
CA LYS A 61 -1.86 -0.86 -16.09
C LYS A 61 -1.53 -1.72 -14.87
N VAL A 62 -2.45 -1.79 -13.92
CA VAL A 62 -2.34 -2.69 -12.76
C VAL A 62 -3.08 -3.98 -13.08
N THR A 63 -2.35 -5.07 -13.17
CA THR A 63 -2.90 -6.38 -13.53
C THR A 63 -3.08 -7.29 -12.32
N ARG A 64 -2.40 -7.01 -11.22
CA ARG A 64 -2.44 -7.84 -10.02
C ARG A 64 -2.08 -7.04 -8.78
N ILE A 65 -2.72 -7.37 -7.67
CA ILE A 65 -2.37 -6.92 -6.33
C ILE A 65 -2.06 -8.14 -5.47
N ALA A 66 -1.03 -8.03 -4.67
CA ALA A 66 -0.64 -9.04 -3.70
C ALA A 66 -0.45 -8.40 -2.33
N THR A 67 -0.87 -9.10 -1.30
CA THR A 67 -0.65 -8.75 0.10
C THR A 67 -0.02 -9.93 0.83
N GLN A 68 0.73 -9.66 1.86
CA GLN A 68 1.34 -10.68 2.72
C GLN A 68 1.27 -10.26 4.18
N GLY A 69 1.41 -11.21 5.08
CA GLY A 69 1.58 -10.96 6.51
C GLY A 69 2.96 -10.36 6.82
N GLN A 70 3.09 -9.86 8.03
CA GLN A 70 4.34 -9.30 8.53
C GLN A 70 5.47 -10.34 8.49
N ASN A 71 6.62 -9.90 8.02
CA ASN A 71 7.86 -10.65 8.11
C ASN A 71 8.56 -10.29 9.42
N GLY A 72 8.92 -11.29 10.20
CA GLY A 72 9.62 -11.10 11.47
C GLY A 72 8.86 -11.66 12.68
N GLY A 73 9.17 -11.15 13.88
CA GLY A 73 8.78 -11.76 15.16
C GLY A 73 7.30 -11.73 15.54
N HIS A 74 6.45 -11.07 14.76
CA HIS A 74 5.02 -10.96 15.06
C HIS A 74 4.17 -11.58 13.96
N THR A 75 3.15 -12.37 14.34
CA THR A 75 2.20 -12.96 13.40
C THR A 75 1.00 -12.03 13.21
N GLN A 76 1.13 -11.08 12.28
CA GLN A 76 0.12 -10.08 11.98
C GLN A 76 -0.12 -10.00 10.48
N TRP A 77 -1.39 -9.82 10.08
CA TRP A 77 -1.76 -9.62 8.68
C TRP A 77 -3.10 -8.89 8.57
N VAL A 78 -3.32 -8.23 7.44
CA VAL A 78 -4.62 -7.61 7.11
C VAL A 78 -5.55 -8.70 6.58
N ARG A 79 -6.66 -8.93 7.27
CA ARG A 79 -7.65 -9.96 6.89
C ARG A 79 -8.62 -9.49 5.83
N ARG A 80 -8.92 -8.19 5.79
CA ARG A 80 -9.86 -7.57 4.84
C ARG A 80 -9.36 -6.19 4.49
N TYR A 81 -9.47 -5.84 3.23
CA TYR A 81 -9.17 -4.51 2.73
C TYR A 81 -10.08 -4.15 1.57
N MET A 82 -10.25 -2.87 1.32
CA MET A 82 -10.88 -2.33 0.13
C MET A 82 -9.81 -1.68 -0.74
N LEU A 83 -9.93 -1.88 -2.04
CA LEU A 83 -9.06 -1.23 -3.01
C LEU A 83 -9.79 -0.06 -3.64
N GLN A 84 -9.16 1.08 -3.61
CA GLN A 84 -9.61 2.28 -4.30
C GLN A 84 -8.51 2.80 -5.22
N TYR A 85 -8.89 3.46 -6.28
CA TYR A 85 -7.99 4.12 -7.22
C TYR A 85 -8.50 5.51 -7.58
N GLY A 86 -7.61 6.39 -7.94
CA GLY A 86 -7.91 7.75 -8.34
C GLY A 86 -6.69 8.39 -8.99
N ASN A 87 -6.87 9.56 -9.56
CA ASN A 87 -5.83 10.28 -10.29
C ASN A 87 -5.55 11.70 -9.76
N ASP A 88 -6.27 12.16 -8.77
CA ASP A 88 -6.12 13.51 -8.20
C ASP A 88 -5.80 13.52 -6.69
N GLY A 89 -5.72 12.35 -6.06
CA GLY A 89 -5.49 12.23 -4.62
C GLY A 89 -6.68 12.59 -3.74
N VAL A 90 -7.79 12.98 -4.32
CA VAL A 90 -9.00 13.45 -3.61
C VAL A 90 -10.19 12.54 -3.90
N ASN A 91 -10.45 12.25 -5.18
CA ASN A 91 -11.56 11.42 -5.62
C ASN A 91 -11.08 10.01 -5.92
N PHE A 92 -11.60 9.03 -5.18
CA PHE A 92 -11.26 7.63 -5.32
C PHE A 92 -12.47 6.81 -5.75
N HIS A 93 -12.24 5.86 -6.64
CA HIS A 93 -13.22 4.88 -7.09
C HIS A 93 -12.91 3.53 -6.45
N GLN A 94 -13.92 2.88 -5.87
CA GLN A 94 -13.76 1.56 -5.30
C GLN A 94 -13.86 0.50 -6.39
N THR A 95 -12.94 -0.45 -6.40
CA THR A 95 -13.08 -1.63 -7.24
C THR A 95 -13.99 -2.64 -6.54
N THR A 96 -15.03 -3.08 -7.22
CA THR A 96 -15.96 -4.11 -6.72
C THR A 96 -15.62 -5.51 -7.19
N ASN A 97 -14.69 -5.65 -8.14
CA ASN A 97 -14.32 -6.92 -8.76
C ASN A 97 -12.80 -7.13 -8.74
N LYS A 98 -12.39 -8.37 -9.01
CA LYS A 98 -10.99 -8.73 -9.20
C LYS A 98 -10.27 -7.68 -10.05
N VAL A 99 -9.10 -7.26 -9.60
CA VAL A 99 -8.22 -6.39 -10.36
C VAL A 99 -7.75 -7.16 -11.60
N SER A 100 -8.58 -7.19 -12.62
CA SER A 100 -8.22 -7.65 -13.93
C SER A 100 -8.40 -6.48 -14.89
N ASP A 101 -7.29 -6.00 -15.43
CA ASP A 101 -7.26 -5.07 -16.55
C ASP A 101 -7.90 -3.67 -16.31
N VAL A 102 -7.66 -3.08 -15.17
CA VAL A 102 -7.99 -1.66 -14.99
C VAL A 102 -6.84 -0.82 -15.55
N GLU A 103 -7.09 -0.16 -16.65
CA GLU A 103 -6.18 0.83 -17.22
C GLU A 103 -6.41 2.19 -16.55
N PHE A 104 -5.34 2.76 -16.04
CA PHE A 104 -5.39 4.07 -15.39
C PHE A 104 -4.80 5.14 -16.33
N PRO A 105 -5.62 6.08 -16.79
CA PRO A 105 -5.07 7.24 -17.49
C PRO A 105 -4.44 8.19 -16.50
N ASN A 106 -3.20 8.60 -16.72
CA ASN A 106 -2.45 9.66 -16.02
C ASN A 106 -2.61 9.69 -14.49
N GLU A 107 -1.51 9.71 -13.76
CA GLU A 107 -1.48 9.82 -12.30
C GLU A 107 -2.44 8.86 -11.57
N CYS A 108 -2.02 7.65 -11.31
CA CYS A 108 -2.83 6.69 -10.57
C CYS A 108 -2.36 6.57 -9.13
N LEU A 109 -3.27 6.76 -8.21
CA LEU A 109 -3.11 6.48 -6.80
C LEU A 109 -3.93 5.25 -6.44
N ILE A 110 -3.29 4.27 -5.82
CA ILE A 110 -3.97 3.09 -5.28
C ILE A 110 -4.03 3.24 -3.77
N LYS A 111 -5.20 3.03 -3.21
CA LYS A 111 -5.43 3.13 -1.78
C LYS A 111 -6.01 1.82 -1.25
N LEU A 112 -5.38 1.26 -0.23
CA LEU A 112 -5.85 0.09 0.50
C LEU A 112 -6.35 0.53 1.88
N PHE A 113 -7.53 0.09 2.25
CA PHE A 113 -8.13 0.36 3.56
C PHE A 113 -8.21 -0.89 4.40
#